data_5ee830b86f71d6fdc0a9ef41900f268d
#
_entry.id   5ee830b86f71d6fdc0a9ef41900f268d
#
_cell.length_a   1.000
_cell.length_b   1.000
_cell.length_c   1.000
_cell.angle_alpha   90.00
_cell.angle_beta   90.00
_cell.angle_gamma   90.00
#
_symmetry.space_group_name_H-M   'P 1'
#
loop_
_entity.id
_entity.type
_entity.pdbx_description
1 polymer ?
#
loop_
_entity_poly.entity_id
_entity_poly.type
_entity_poly.pdbx_seq_one_letter_code
_entity_poly.pdbx_strand_id
1 'polypeptide(L)'
;TDLSLTVRELARMIREAGIDLATIEDAEFDSPLGYSTGAADIFGVTGGVLEAALRTAYTDVTKEELPDDAIEFKAVRGFEGIKEATVNVGGTDVNVVAASSLGCARKLMDELRADLAAGKAPKYHIIEIMACPGGCVAGGGQPFHGGDYEKVKARGAGLYAIDANKPKRKSH
;
A
#
# COMPACT_ATOMS: atom_id res chain seq x y z
N THR A 1 4.60 4.05 -22.71
CA THR A 1 4.20 5.19 -21.84
C THR A 1 4.66 6.46 -22.49
N ASP A 2 3.73 7.34 -22.86
CA ASP A 2 4.05 8.59 -23.55
C ASP A 2 4.12 9.77 -22.57
N LEU A 3 3.46 9.65 -21.42
CA LEU A 3 3.38 10.69 -20.41
C LEU A 3 3.23 10.08 -19.01
N SER A 4 3.88 10.68 -18.03
CA SER A 4 3.74 10.39 -16.61
C SER A 4 3.38 11.68 -15.87
N LEU A 5 2.24 11.68 -15.19
CA LEU A 5 1.69 12.85 -14.50
C LEU A 5 1.62 12.61 -12.99
N THR A 6 1.92 13.65 -12.23
CA THR A 6 1.57 13.70 -10.82
C THR A 6 0.08 14.02 -10.66
N VAL A 7 -0.48 13.72 -9.48
CA VAL A 7 -1.88 14.09 -9.15
C VAL A 7 -2.11 15.60 -9.29
N ARG A 8 -1.11 16.43 -8.94
CA ARG A 8 -1.20 17.89 -9.05
C ARG A 8 -1.24 18.36 -10.51
N GLU A 9 -0.46 17.74 -11.38
CA GLU A 9 -0.44 18.05 -12.82
C GLU A 9 -1.75 17.64 -13.47
N LEU A 10 -2.27 16.45 -13.14
CA LEU A 10 -3.58 16.02 -13.59
C LEU A 10 -4.70 16.98 -13.14
N ALA A 11 -4.69 17.39 -11.87
CA ALA A 11 -5.65 18.38 -11.35
C ALA A 11 -5.56 19.72 -12.07
N ARG A 12 -4.35 20.13 -12.51
CA ARG A 12 -4.18 21.33 -13.34
C ARG A 12 -4.79 21.13 -14.72
N MET A 13 -4.52 20.02 -15.37
CA MET A 13 -5.09 19.72 -16.70
C MET A 13 -6.61 19.69 -16.68
N ILE A 14 -7.22 19.05 -15.69
CA ILE A 14 -8.69 19.03 -15.50
C ILE A 14 -9.24 20.47 -15.43
N ARG A 15 -8.58 21.32 -14.64
CA ARG A 15 -8.98 22.73 -14.48
C ARG A 15 -8.81 23.55 -15.76
N GLU A 16 -7.67 23.36 -16.47
CA GLU A 16 -7.41 24.03 -17.75
C GLU A 16 -8.38 23.58 -18.85
N ALA A 17 -8.84 22.33 -18.81
CA ALA A 17 -9.89 21.81 -19.69
C ALA A 17 -11.31 22.32 -19.35
N GLY A 18 -11.47 23.07 -18.25
CA GLY A 18 -12.78 23.58 -17.82
C GLY A 18 -13.72 22.51 -17.28
N ILE A 19 -13.21 21.36 -16.86
CA ILE A 19 -14.01 20.27 -16.33
C ILE A 19 -14.30 20.53 -14.85
N ASP A 20 -15.59 20.60 -14.52
CA ASP A 20 -16.07 20.71 -13.13
C ASP A 20 -16.48 19.34 -12.62
N LEU A 21 -15.64 18.74 -11.77
CA LEU A 21 -15.88 17.43 -11.17
C LEU A 21 -17.10 17.37 -10.24
N ALA A 22 -17.63 18.53 -9.82
CA ALA A 22 -18.82 18.57 -8.96
C ALA A 22 -20.13 18.44 -9.76
N THR A 23 -20.08 18.68 -11.06
CA THR A 23 -21.27 18.71 -11.93
C THR A 23 -21.24 17.72 -13.08
N ILE A 24 -20.07 17.10 -13.35
CA ILE A 24 -19.95 16.07 -14.38
C ILE A 24 -20.68 14.80 -13.97
N GLU A 25 -21.36 14.16 -14.90
CA GLU A 25 -22.03 12.88 -14.67
C GLU A 25 -21.03 11.75 -14.45
N ASP A 26 -21.38 10.84 -13.56
CA ASP A 26 -20.59 9.62 -13.34
C ASP A 26 -20.62 8.73 -14.59
N ALA A 27 -19.48 8.13 -14.90
CA ALA A 27 -19.33 7.18 -15.99
C ALA A 27 -18.49 5.98 -15.54
N GLU A 28 -18.69 4.87 -16.23
CA GLU A 28 -17.87 3.69 -16.00
C GLU A 28 -16.47 3.87 -16.60
N PHE A 29 -15.47 3.28 -15.95
CA PHE A 29 -14.11 3.25 -16.46
C PHE A 29 -13.99 2.27 -17.64
N ASP A 30 -13.21 2.66 -18.63
CA ASP A 30 -12.73 1.71 -19.63
C ASP A 30 -11.92 0.61 -18.97
N SER A 31 -12.03 -0.62 -19.48
CA SER A 31 -11.36 -1.78 -18.92
C SER A 31 -10.36 -2.41 -19.93
N PRO A 32 -9.38 -1.64 -20.43
CA PRO A 32 -8.48 -2.12 -21.48
C PRO A 32 -7.53 -3.24 -21.03
N LEU A 33 -7.25 -3.31 -19.73
CA LEU A 33 -6.38 -4.31 -19.10
C LEU A 33 -7.10 -5.23 -18.12
N GLY A 34 -8.44 -5.22 -18.13
CA GLY A 34 -9.28 -5.94 -17.19
C GLY A 34 -9.60 -5.14 -15.93
N TYR A 35 -10.27 -5.79 -14.98
CA TYR A 35 -10.72 -5.14 -13.75
C TYR A 35 -9.55 -4.91 -12.78
N SER A 36 -9.47 -3.68 -12.25
CA SER A 36 -8.60 -3.35 -11.12
C SER A 36 -9.08 -4.05 -9.85
N THR A 37 -8.15 -4.43 -8.99
CA THR A 37 -8.43 -5.07 -7.70
C THR A 37 -8.14 -4.14 -6.53
N GLY A 38 -8.79 -4.36 -5.38
CA GLY A 38 -8.52 -3.61 -4.16
C GLY A 38 -7.07 -3.71 -3.68
N ALA A 39 -6.41 -4.83 -3.96
CA ALA A 39 -4.98 -4.98 -3.68
C ALA A 39 -4.12 -3.91 -4.38
N ALA A 40 -4.47 -3.50 -5.59
CA ALA A 40 -3.76 -2.43 -6.30
C ALA A 40 -4.03 -1.04 -5.67
N ASP A 41 -5.24 -0.80 -5.19
CA ASP A 41 -5.63 0.48 -4.61
C ASP A 41 -4.83 0.80 -3.34
N ILE A 42 -4.56 -0.19 -2.49
CA ILE A 42 -3.83 0.00 -1.23
C ILE A 42 -2.31 0.16 -1.39
N PHE A 43 -1.73 0.02 -2.58
CA PHE A 43 -0.30 0.23 -2.82
C PHE A 43 0.19 1.64 -2.45
N GLY A 44 -0.70 2.61 -2.41
CA GLY A 44 -0.38 3.99 -2.09
C GLY A 44 -0.03 4.26 -0.62
N VAL A 45 -0.25 3.32 0.29
CA VAL A 45 0.00 3.46 1.73
C VAL A 45 1.09 2.52 2.23
N THR A 46 1.79 2.93 3.31
CA THR A 46 2.76 2.04 3.97
C THR A 46 2.06 0.79 4.50
N GLY A 47 2.61 -0.38 4.22
CA GLY A 47 2.04 -1.69 4.54
C GLY A 47 1.08 -2.22 3.46
N GLY A 48 0.71 -1.40 2.47
CA GLY A 48 -0.28 -1.78 1.47
C GLY A 48 0.22 -2.79 0.45
N VAL A 49 1.46 -2.66 -0.01
CA VAL A 49 2.09 -3.64 -0.92
C VAL A 49 2.32 -4.95 -0.18
N LEU A 50 2.78 -4.87 1.07
CA LEU A 50 2.97 -6.04 1.92
C LEU A 50 1.65 -6.78 2.16
N GLU A 51 0.58 -6.04 2.48
CA GLU A 51 -0.75 -6.61 2.64
C GLU A 51 -1.25 -7.28 1.35
N ALA A 52 -1.08 -6.64 0.20
CA ALA A 52 -1.44 -7.22 -1.09
C ALA A 52 -0.65 -8.51 -1.39
N ALA A 53 0.66 -8.52 -1.07
CA ALA A 53 1.49 -9.72 -1.20
C ALA A 53 1.04 -10.85 -0.28
N LEU A 54 0.66 -10.55 0.96
CA LEU A 54 0.13 -11.54 1.91
C LEU A 54 -1.19 -12.14 1.45
N ARG A 55 -2.10 -11.31 0.90
CA ARG A 55 -3.36 -11.79 0.32
C ARG A 55 -3.11 -12.79 -0.81
N THR A 56 -2.17 -12.48 -1.71
CA THR A 56 -1.80 -13.36 -2.81
C THR A 56 -1.11 -14.63 -2.31
N ALA A 57 -0.13 -14.49 -1.41
CA ALA A 57 0.63 -15.62 -0.87
C ALA A 57 -0.28 -16.63 -0.15
N TYR A 58 -1.26 -16.14 0.62
CA TYR A 58 -2.22 -17.03 1.28
C TYR A 58 -2.95 -17.90 0.25
N THR A 59 -3.53 -17.30 -0.77
CA THR A 59 -4.28 -18.04 -1.80
C THR A 59 -3.38 -19.01 -2.58
N ASP A 60 -2.14 -18.60 -2.89
CA ASP A 60 -1.21 -19.43 -3.64
C ASP A 60 -0.74 -20.64 -2.82
N VAL A 61 -0.54 -20.48 -1.53
CA VAL A 61 -0.08 -21.55 -0.63
C VAL A 61 -1.22 -22.49 -0.26
N THR A 62 -2.37 -21.95 0.14
CA THR A 62 -3.50 -22.76 0.63
C THR A 62 -4.39 -23.30 -0.49
N LYS A 63 -4.35 -22.68 -1.68
CA LYS A 63 -5.32 -22.90 -2.78
C LYS A 63 -6.76 -22.58 -2.39
N GLU A 64 -6.93 -21.85 -1.29
CA GLU A 64 -8.22 -21.41 -0.78
C GLU A 64 -8.34 -19.89 -0.93
N GLU A 65 -9.55 -19.39 -1.10
CA GLU A 65 -9.83 -17.97 -1.07
C GLU A 65 -9.79 -17.49 0.37
N LEU A 66 -9.14 -16.34 0.60
CA LEU A 66 -9.24 -15.67 1.90
C LEU A 66 -10.70 -15.28 2.17
N PRO A 67 -11.26 -15.66 3.32
CA PRO A 67 -12.54 -15.13 3.74
C PRO A 67 -12.53 -13.60 3.83
N ASP A 68 -13.67 -12.96 3.56
CA ASP A 68 -13.76 -11.49 3.53
C ASP A 68 -13.35 -10.84 4.88
N ASP A 69 -13.58 -11.50 5.99
CA ASP A 69 -13.20 -11.05 7.32
C ASP A 69 -11.71 -11.25 7.63
N ALA A 70 -11.01 -12.13 6.91
CA ALA A 70 -9.59 -12.42 7.07
C ALA A 70 -8.70 -11.73 6.01
N ILE A 71 -9.29 -11.07 5.00
CA ILE A 71 -8.53 -10.48 3.88
C ILE A 71 -7.70 -9.26 4.30
N GLU A 72 -7.98 -8.66 5.44
CA GLU A 72 -7.33 -7.46 5.92
C GLU A 72 -6.23 -7.77 6.94
N PHE A 73 -4.99 -7.61 6.53
CA PHE A 73 -3.83 -7.77 7.42
C PHE A 73 -3.52 -6.45 8.15
N LYS A 74 -4.42 -6.03 9.05
CA LYS A 74 -4.33 -4.74 9.76
C LYS A 74 -3.05 -4.55 10.55
N ALA A 75 -2.40 -5.63 10.95
CA ALA A 75 -1.15 -5.59 11.71
C ALA A 75 0.01 -4.91 10.96
N VAL A 76 0.01 -4.93 9.62
CA VAL A 76 1.04 -4.30 8.79
C VAL A 76 0.68 -2.88 8.36
N ARG A 77 -0.55 -2.41 8.63
CA ARG A 77 -1.00 -1.07 8.30
C ARG A 77 -0.44 -0.04 9.27
N GLY A 78 -0.01 1.11 8.79
CA GLY A 78 0.41 2.22 9.64
C GLY A 78 1.27 3.24 8.92
N PHE A 79 1.15 4.51 9.33
CA PHE A 79 1.81 5.64 8.67
C PHE A 79 3.23 5.90 9.13
N GLU A 80 3.58 5.50 10.35
CA GLU A 80 4.81 5.91 10.99
C GLU A 80 5.60 4.73 11.53
N GLY A 81 6.93 4.86 11.47
CA GLY A 81 7.85 3.95 12.10
C GLY A 81 8.07 2.63 11.37
N ILE A 82 8.39 1.63 12.14
CA ILE A 82 8.59 0.26 11.71
C ILE A 82 7.46 -0.58 12.32
N LYS A 83 6.75 -1.32 11.49
CA LYS A 83 5.68 -2.23 11.89
C LYS A 83 6.11 -3.66 11.62
N GLU A 84 6.15 -4.47 12.67
CA GLU A 84 6.46 -5.90 12.58
C GLU A 84 5.19 -6.70 12.86
N ALA A 85 5.02 -7.78 12.12
CA ALA A 85 3.94 -8.73 12.36
C ALA A 85 4.38 -10.15 12.04
N THR A 86 3.77 -11.12 12.71
CA THR A 86 3.78 -12.53 12.32
C THR A 86 2.39 -12.88 11.82
N VAL A 87 2.34 -13.36 10.59
CA VAL A 87 1.09 -13.71 9.91
C VAL A 87 1.11 -15.19 9.59
N ASN A 88 0.07 -15.91 9.98
CA ASN A 88 -0.06 -17.31 9.60
C ASN A 88 -0.59 -17.41 8.16
N VAL A 89 0.18 -18.06 7.30
CA VAL A 89 -0.16 -18.33 5.90
C VAL A 89 -0.18 -19.83 5.69
N GLY A 90 -1.36 -20.41 5.64
CA GLY A 90 -1.52 -21.83 5.39
C GLY A 90 -0.83 -22.74 6.41
N GLY A 91 -0.84 -22.37 7.69
CA GLY A 91 -0.19 -23.11 8.77
C GLY A 91 1.31 -22.76 8.99
N THR A 92 1.88 -21.87 8.18
CA THR A 92 3.25 -21.40 8.33
C THR A 92 3.27 -19.96 8.82
N ASP A 93 4.04 -19.69 9.88
CA ASP A 93 4.22 -18.34 10.39
C ASP A 93 5.22 -17.56 9.53
N VAL A 94 4.74 -16.47 8.95
CA VAL A 94 5.50 -15.57 8.09
C VAL A 94 5.77 -14.27 8.86
N ASN A 95 7.03 -14.02 9.17
CA ASN A 95 7.46 -12.78 9.81
C ASN A 95 7.64 -11.70 8.76
N VAL A 96 6.98 -10.58 8.94
CA VAL A 96 6.95 -9.47 7.98
C VAL A 96 7.21 -8.14 8.66
N VAL A 97 7.74 -7.19 7.91
CA VAL A 97 8.00 -5.85 8.41
C VAL A 97 7.76 -4.80 7.33
N ALA A 98 7.11 -3.70 7.72
CA ALA A 98 6.93 -2.52 6.90
C ALA A 98 7.63 -1.31 7.53
N ALA A 99 8.51 -0.65 6.78
CA ALA A 99 9.23 0.55 7.21
C ALA A 99 8.73 1.78 6.46
N SER A 100 8.26 2.78 7.21
CA SER A 100 7.79 4.07 6.71
C SER A 100 8.91 5.10 6.78
N SER A 101 9.45 5.49 5.66
CA SER A 101 10.57 6.40 5.45
C SER A 101 11.94 5.75 5.30
N LEU A 102 12.85 6.46 4.61
CA LEU A 102 14.23 6.00 4.48
C LEU A 102 15.01 6.01 5.80
N GLY A 103 14.62 6.86 6.76
CA GLY A 103 15.19 6.84 8.11
C GLY A 103 14.85 5.55 8.86
N CYS A 104 13.62 5.06 8.73
CA CYS A 104 13.20 3.77 9.27
C CYS A 104 13.88 2.60 8.54
N ALA A 105 13.98 2.67 7.21
CA ALA A 105 14.70 1.70 6.41
C ALA A 105 16.16 1.57 6.86
N ARG A 106 16.84 2.70 7.11
CA ARG A 106 18.22 2.70 7.61
C ARG A 106 18.36 1.95 8.93
N LYS A 107 17.50 2.26 9.90
CA LYS A 107 17.51 1.58 11.21
C LYS A 107 17.32 0.08 11.06
N LEU A 108 16.30 -0.33 10.28
CA LEU A 108 16.02 -1.72 10.02
C LEU A 108 17.21 -2.45 9.35
N MET A 109 17.82 -1.82 8.34
CA MET A 109 18.96 -2.42 7.64
C MET A 109 20.21 -2.52 8.53
N ASP A 110 20.46 -1.55 9.39
CA ASP A 110 21.59 -1.60 10.33
C ASP A 110 21.40 -2.70 11.39
N GLU A 111 20.16 -2.91 11.88
CA GLU A 111 19.81 -4.03 12.77
C GLU A 111 20.01 -5.38 12.07
N LEU A 112 19.48 -5.54 10.86
CA LEU A 112 19.64 -6.79 10.10
C LEU A 112 21.09 -7.11 9.78
N ARG A 113 21.91 -6.11 9.46
CA ARG A 113 23.35 -6.30 9.25
C ARG A 113 24.06 -6.77 10.52
N ALA A 114 23.71 -6.18 11.67
CA ALA A 114 24.27 -6.59 12.95
C ALA A 114 23.90 -8.05 13.30
N ASP A 115 22.65 -8.43 13.06
CA ASP A 115 22.20 -9.81 13.30
C ASP A 115 22.88 -10.81 12.38
N LEU A 116 23.00 -10.51 11.09
CA LEU A 116 23.73 -11.36 10.14
C LEU A 116 25.23 -11.48 10.50
N ALA A 117 25.86 -10.38 10.90
CA ALA A 117 27.26 -10.40 11.34
C ALA A 117 27.45 -11.24 12.63
N ALA A 118 26.42 -11.33 13.46
CA ALA A 118 26.39 -12.19 14.64
C ALA A 118 26.01 -13.66 14.31
N GLY A 119 25.86 -14.03 13.04
CA GLY A 119 25.53 -15.38 12.61
C GLY A 119 24.06 -15.79 12.86
N LYS A 120 23.17 -14.82 13.12
CA LYS A 120 21.75 -15.11 13.29
C LYS A 120 21.07 -15.34 11.94
N ALA A 121 20.06 -16.19 11.93
CA ALA A 121 19.20 -16.38 10.75
C ALA A 121 18.40 -15.10 10.42
N PRO A 122 18.03 -14.87 9.15
CA PRO A 122 17.17 -13.75 8.77
C PRO A 122 15.86 -13.75 9.58
N LYS A 123 15.54 -12.61 10.20
CA LYS A 123 14.36 -12.45 11.05
C LYS A 123 13.06 -12.38 10.24
N TYR A 124 13.08 -11.75 9.06
CA TYR A 124 11.91 -11.48 8.27
C TYR A 124 11.93 -12.23 6.94
N HIS A 125 10.76 -12.68 6.53
CA HIS A 125 10.52 -13.30 5.23
C HIS A 125 10.20 -12.26 4.15
N ILE A 126 9.48 -11.18 4.52
CA ILE A 126 9.12 -10.09 3.62
C ILE A 126 9.39 -8.76 4.31
N ILE A 127 10.02 -7.85 3.56
CA ILE A 127 10.33 -6.49 4.02
C ILE A 127 9.76 -5.50 3.01
N GLU A 128 8.87 -4.62 3.44
CA GLU A 128 8.42 -3.48 2.67
C GLU A 128 9.12 -2.21 3.13
N ILE A 129 9.61 -1.41 2.20
CA ILE A 129 10.19 -0.09 2.47
C ILE A 129 9.47 0.95 1.62
N MET A 130 8.80 1.89 2.28
CA MET A 130 8.22 3.09 1.66
C MET A 130 9.10 4.30 1.92
N ALA A 131 9.64 4.91 0.85
CA ALA A 131 10.56 6.04 0.96
C ALA A 131 9.90 7.29 1.57
N CYS A 132 8.66 7.57 1.19
CA CYS A 132 7.88 8.68 1.72
C CYS A 132 7.20 8.26 3.04
N PRO A 133 7.27 9.06 4.10
CA PRO A 133 6.54 8.79 5.35
C PRO A 133 5.04 8.69 5.10
N GLY A 134 4.44 7.54 5.42
CA GLY A 134 3.02 7.26 5.17
C GLY A 134 2.72 6.63 3.81
N GLY A 135 3.70 6.55 2.91
CA GLY A 135 3.55 5.99 1.58
C GLY A 135 3.34 7.05 0.49
N CYS A 136 2.96 6.62 -0.70
CA CYS A 136 2.77 7.50 -1.87
C CYS A 136 1.68 8.55 -1.67
N VAL A 137 0.70 8.30 -0.80
CA VAL A 137 -0.35 9.28 -0.43
C VAL A 137 0.22 10.55 0.22
N ALA A 138 1.45 10.50 0.75
CA ALA A 138 2.19 11.64 1.28
C ALA A 138 3.32 12.10 0.35
N GLY A 139 3.50 11.45 -0.79
CA GLY A 139 4.60 11.68 -1.72
C GLY A 139 4.52 13.02 -2.44
N GLY A 140 5.65 13.39 -3.09
CA GLY A 140 5.83 14.69 -3.75
C GLY A 140 4.87 14.97 -4.91
N GLY A 141 4.22 13.95 -5.48
CA GLY A 141 3.20 14.10 -6.53
C GLY A 141 1.81 14.47 -6.02
N GLN A 142 1.58 14.33 -4.71
CA GLN A 142 0.31 14.65 -4.07
C GLN A 142 0.18 16.16 -3.77
N PRO A 143 -1.05 16.69 -3.58
CA PRO A 143 -1.24 18.03 -3.05
C PRO A 143 -0.49 18.19 -1.72
N PHE A 144 0.19 19.32 -1.57
CA PHE A 144 1.03 19.56 -0.40
C PHE A 144 0.20 19.55 0.91
N HIS A 145 0.63 18.76 1.88
CA HIS A 145 -0.10 18.60 3.13
C HIS A 145 0.36 19.57 4.25
N GLY A 146 1.49 20.27 4.05
CA GLY A 146 1.97 21.31 5.00
C GLY A 146 2.36 20.78 6.37
N GLY A 147 2.74 19.50 6.49
CA GLY A 147 3.00 18.86 7.78
C GLY A 147 1.74 18.33 8.48
N ASP A 148 0.57 18.53 7.90
CA ASP A 148 -0.70 18.00 8.41
C ASP A 148 -0.88 16.53 8.03
N TYR A 149 -0.44 15.64 8.90
CA TYR A 149 -0.52 14.19 8.70
C TYR A 149 -1.95 13.65 8.77
N GLU A 150 -2.93 14.38 9.30
CA GLU A 150 -4.33 13.96 9.26
C GLU A 150 -4.85 13.93 7.81
N LYS A 151 -4.38 14.83 6.96
CA LYS A 151 -4.65 14.76 5.51
C LYS A 151 -4.08 13.49 4.87
N VAL A 152 -2.89 13.09 5.29
CA VAL A 152 -2.26 11.84 4.79
C VAL A 152 -3.06 10.63 5.24
N LYS A 153 -3.46 10.59 6.50
CA LYS A 153 -4.33 9.51 7.04
C LYS A 153 -5.67 9.44 6.32
N ALA A 154 -6.30 10.59 6.06
CA ALA A 154 -7.57 10.65 5.34
C ALA A 154 -7.44 10.10 3.90
N ARG A 155 -6.34 10.42 3.20
CA ARG A 155 -6.06 9.85 1.87
C ARG A 155 -5.88 8.33 1.93
N GLY A 156 -5.13 7.84 2.91
CA GLY A 156 -4.95 6.40 3.13
C GLY A 156 -6.27 5.69 3.46
N ALA A 157 -7.09 6.29 4.32
CA ALA A 157 -8.41 5.77 4.64
C ALA A 157 -9.32 5.69 3.39
N GLY A 158 -9.21 6.66 2.48
CA GLY A 158 -9.90 6.63 1.19
C GLY A 158 -9.50 5.43 0.34
N LEU A 159 -8.20 5.11 0.24
CA LEU A 159 -7.74 3.94 -0.50
C LEU A 159 -8.24 2.62 0.12
N TYR A 160 -8.22 2.51 1.44
CA TYR A 160 -8.79 1.33 2.11
C TYR A 160 -10.31 1.23 1.95
N ALA A 161 -11.04 2.35 1.90
CA ALA A 161 -12.46 2.35 1.61
C ALA A 161 -12.77 1.89 0.17
N ILE A 162 -11.95 2.30 -0.80
CA ILE A 162 -12.04 1.82 -2.19
C ILE A 162 -11.80 0.31 -2.22
N ASP A 163 -10.71 -0.17 -1.61
CA ASP A 163 -10.41 -1.61 -1.51
C ASP A 163 -11.58 -2.40 -0.92
N ALA A 164 -12.16 -1.92 0.19
CA ALA A 164 -13.25 -2.60 0.87
C ALA A 164 -14.53 -2.75 0.01
N ASN A 165 -14.73 -1.84 -0.95
CA ASN A 165 -15.88 -1.86 -1.85
C ASN A 165 -15.61 -2.54 -3.20
N LYS A 166 -14.39 -3.03 -3.45
CA LYS A 166 -14.07 -3.73 -4.70
C LYS A 166 -14.57 -5.18 -4.67
N PRO A 167 -15.14 -5.67 -5.79
CA PRO A 167 -15.58 -7.06 -5.91
C PRO A 167 -14.40 -8.06 -5.88
N LYS A 168 -13.21 -7.61 -6.26
CA LYS A 168 -11.96 -8.37 -6.12
C LYS A 168 -10.98 -7.58 -5.27
N ARG A 169 -10.52 -8.16 -4.18
CA ARG A 169 -9.63 -7.52 -3.20
C ARG A 169 -8.22 -8.10 -3.20
N LYS A 170 -7.98 -9.21 -3.86
CA LYS A 170 -6.65 -9.81 -4.07
C LYS A 170 -6.13 -9.49 -5.49
N SER A 171 -4.82 -9.52 -5.70
CA SER A 171 -4.24 -9.40 -7.03
C SER A 171 -4.40 -10.74 -7.77
N HIS A 172 -5.24 -10.76 -8.78
CA HIS A 172 -5.60 -11.90 -9.68
C HIS A 172 -6.37 -13.05 -9.08
#